data_8f7c586aa01c6594b0178fd3b733625f
#
_entry.id   8f7c586aa01c6594b0178fd3b733625f
#
_cell.length_a   1.000
_cell.length_b   1.000
_cell.length_c   1.000
_cell.angle_alpha   90.00
_cell.angle_beta   90.00
_cell.angle_gamma   90.00
#
_symmetry.space_group_name_H-M   'P 1'
#
loop_
_entity.id
_entity.type
_entity.pdbx_description
1 polymer ?
#
loop_
_entity_poly.entity_id
_entity_poly.type
_entity_poly.pdbx_seq_one_letter_code
_entity_poly.pdbx_strand_id
1 'polypeptide(L)'
;MLRPVYHGENGLRTLRELARTYQTISKDLTRVMSRVKALYRGWGIACAGTQVYAPRYREEWLQKIEHGGVRRRAELFYEQLDGLQGLRRKVRPELLAESRKHKATKLLRQIPCIGPIRAACLIALMQTPHRFRSKRQLWTYSGLGIETHDSAQYRYVDGQLQRSKKPQQLRGLNQNHNHEMKNIFKGAATRASCGVGPFREFYVGLLDKGMKPEMARLTLARKIAAITLTLWKRGERFDPELLKTQAA
;
A
#
# COMPACT_ATOMS: atom_id res chain seq x y z
N MET A 1 -14.52 -6.77 25.31
CA MET A 1 -14.57 -5.31 25.25
C MET A 1 -14.46 -4.88 23.77
N LEU A 2 -15.46 -4.20 23.23
CA LEU A 2 -15.43 -3.68 21.86
C LEU A 2 -14.46 -2.48 21.83
N ARG A 3 -13.53 -2.48 20.88
CA ARG A 3 -12.63 -1.33 20.69
C ARG A 3 -13.40 -0.20 20.03
N PRO A 4 -13.31 1.05 20.51
CA PRO A 4 -14.01 2.17 19.92
C PRO A 4 -13.55 2.39 18.47
N VAL A 5 -14.50 2.56 17.57
CA VAL A 5 -14.22 2.91 16.17
C VAL A 5 -13.96 4.42 16.11
N TYR A 6 -12.83 4.79 15.51
CA TYR A 6 -12.51 6.20 15.32
C TYR A 6 -13.42 6.82 14.25
N HIS A 7 -14.22 7.78 14.64
CA HIS A 7 -15.00 8.64 13.76
C HIS A 7 -14.36 10.03 13.76
N GLY A 8 -13.66 10.36 12.67
CA GLY A 8 -13.09 11.69 12.48
C GLY A 8 -14.15 12.72 12.06
N GLU A 9 -13.77 13.98 12.11
CA GLU A 9 -14.63 15.10 11.68
C GLU A 9 -15.17 14.91 10.25
N ASN A 10 -16.38 15.42 10.00
CA ASN A 10 -17.10 15.26 8.73
C ASN A 10 -16.39 15.91 7.52
N GLY A 11 -15.45 16.84 7.74
CA GLY A 11 -14.73 17.56 6.67
C GLY A 11 -13.89 16.69 5.71
N LEU A 12 -13.66 15.42 6.03
CA LEU A 12 -12.93 14.47 5.18
C LEU A 12 -13.84 13.45 4.48
N ARG A 13 -15.16 13.58 4.65
CA ARG A 13 -16.12 12.57 4.16
C ARG A 13 -16.03 12.40 2.63
N THR A 14 -16.07 13.51 1.90
CA THR A 14 -15.98 13.49 0.42
C THR A 14 -14.65 12.86 -0.05
N LEU A 15 -13.54 13.27 0.55
CA LEU A 15 -12.23 12.71 0.21
C LEU A 15 -12.18 11.19 0.47
N ARG A 16 -12.79 10.73 1.56
CA ARG A 16 -12.84 9.30 1.89
C ARG A 16 -13.64 8.50 0.87
N GLU A 17 -14.80 9.00 0.45
CA GLU A 17 -15.63 8.31 -0.54
C GLU A 17 -14.97 8.30 -1.92
N LEU A 18 -14.35 9.40 -2.35
CA LEU A 18 -13.58 9.44 -3.60
C LEU A 18 -12.36 8.49 -3.56
N ALA A 19 -11.65 8.43 -2.43
CA ALA A 19 -10.53 7.51 -2.26
C ALA A 19 -10.98 6.05 -2.30
N ARG A 20 -12.09 5.70 -1.64
CA ARG A 20 -12.70 4.37 -1.70
C ARG A 20 -13.11 4.00 -3.12
N THR A 21 -13.82 4.89 -3.81
CA THR A 21 -14.26 4.70 -5.20
C THR A 21 -13.06 4.47 -6.12
N TYR A 22 -12.03 5.32 -6.02
CA TYR A 22 -10.81 5.16 -6.82
C TYR A 22 -10.09 3.82 -6.55
N GLN A 23 -10.02 3.41 -5.29
CA GLN A 23 -9.38 2.15 -4.90
C GLN A 23 -10.18 0.95 -5.39
N THR A 24 -11.51 0.97 -5.27
CA THR A 24 -12.40 -0.10 -5.76
C THR A 24 -12.25 -0.26 -7.27
N ILE A 25 -12.38 0.82 -8.03
CA ILE A 25 -12.21 0.80 -9.50
C ILE A 25 -10.81 0.27 -9.87
N SER A 26 -9.77 0.70 -9.16
CA SER A 26 -8.39 0.23 -9.43
C SER A 26 -8.19 -1.26 -9.15
N LYS A 27 -8.85 -1.80 -8.12
CA LYS A 27 -8.85 -3.24 -7.82
C LYS A 27 -9.58 -4.03 -8.89
N ASP A 28 -10.76 -3.56 -9.29
CA ASP A 28 -11.57 -4.22 -10.31
C ASP A 28 -10.85 -4.21 -11.67
N LEU A 29 -10.21 -3.09 -12.01
CA LEU A 29 -9.36 -3.00 -13.19
C LEU A 29 -8.25 -4.07 -13.17
N THR A 30 -7.55 -4.23 -12.04
CA THR A 30 -6.51 -5.24 -11.89
C THR A 30 -7.08 -6.66 -12.02
N ARG A 31 -8.27 -6.92 -11.47
CA ARG A 31 -8.96 -8.21 -11.60
C ARG A 31 -9.32 -8.53 -13.06
N VAL A 32 -9.84 -7.56 -13.79
CA VAL A 32 -10.18 -7.73 -15.21
C VAL A 32 -8.91 -7.95 -16.04
N MET A 33 -7.85 -7.18 -15.81
CA MET A 33 -6.55 -7.39 -16.43
C MET A 33 -6.02 -8.81 -16.20
N SER A 34 -6.17 -9.32 -14.98
CA SER A 34 -5.77 -10.70 -14.65
C SER A 34 -6.63 -11.73 -15.38
N ARG A 35 -7.96 -11.49 -15.49
CA ARG A 35 -8.89 -12.37 -16.23
C ARG A 35 -8.56 -12.42 -17.73
N VAL A 36 -8.23 -11.29 -18.34
CA VAL A 36 -7.78 -11.23 -19.74
C VAL A 36 -6.55 -12.12 -19.94
N LYS A 37 -5.52 -11.96 -19.12
CA LYS A 37 -4.32 -12.80 -19.23
C LYS A 37 -4.61 -14.28 -18.95
N ALA A 38 -5.43 -14.56 -17.95
CA ALA A 38 -5.80 -15.94 -17.61
C ALA A 38 -6.54 -16.63 -18.78
N LEU A 39 -7.40 -15.89 -19.48
CA LEU A 39 -8.11 -16.41 -20.67
C LEU A 39 -7.11 -16.81 -21.75
N TYR A 40 -6.19 -15.94 -22.17
CA TYR A 40 -5.21 -16.25 -23.19
C TYR A 40 -4.33 -17.44 -22.80
N ARG A 41 -3.80 -17.42 -21.56
CA ARG A 41 -2.95 -18.52 -21.06
C ARG A 41 -3.70 -19.86 -20.97
N GLY A 42 -4.97 -19.83 -20.59
CA GLY A 42 -5.82 -21.02 -20.51
C GLY A 42 -6.07 -21.67 -21.89
N TRP A 43 -5.84 -20.94 -22.97
CA TRP A 43 -5.93 -21.42 -24.36
C TRP A 43 -4.56 -21.58 -25.03
N GLY A 44 -3.50 -21.71 -24.21
CA GLY A 44 -2.15 -21.94 -24.73
C GLY A 44 -1.49 -20.74 -25.41
N ILE A 45 -2.13 -19.55 -25.37
CA ILE A 45 -1.61 -18.33 -26.01
C ILE A 45 -0.67 -17.63 -25.05
N ALA A 46 0.63 -17.56 -25.38
CA ALA A 46 1.62 -16.87 -24.56
C ALA A 46 1.29 -15.39 -24.42
N CYS A 47 1.12 -14.93 -23.19
CA CYS A 47 0.71 -13.56 -22.88
C CYS A 47 1.63 -12.95 -21.79
N ALA A 48 2.65 -12.23 -22.24
CA ALA A 48 3.58 -11.48 -21.40
C ALA A 48 3.38 -9.96 -21.56
N GLY A 49 3.96 -9.18 -20.65
CA GLY A 49 3.96 -7.71 -20.74
C GLY A 49 2.58 -7.07 -20.60
N THR A 50 2.43 -5.88 -21.17
CA THR A 50 1.21 -5.05 -21.05
C THR A 50 0.50 -4.78 -22.39
N GLN A 51 1.06 -5.25 -23.50
CA GLN A 51 0.53 -5.02 -24.85
C GLN A 51 -0.90 -5.57 -25.01
N VAL A 52 -1.19 -6.72 -24.38
CA VAL A 52 -2.53 -7.34 -24.38
C VAL A 52 -3.65 -6.40 -23.89
N TYR A 53 -3.32 -5.37 -23.13
CA TYR A 53 -4.30 -4.40 -22.60
C TYR A 53 -4.46 -3.16 -23.48
N ALA A 54 -3.55 -2.94 -24.41
CA ALA A 54 -3.52 -1.73 -25.22
C ALA A 54 -4.54 -1.82 -26.38
N PRO A 55 -5.45 -0.85 -26.53
CA PRO A 55 -6.48 -0.88 -27.57
C PRO A 55 -5.94 -1.10 -28.98
N ARG A 56 -4.77 -0.51 -29.31
CA ARG A 56 -4.12 -0.60 -30.62
C ARG A 56 -3.71 -2.02 -31.04
N TYR A 57 -3.50 -2.92 -30.08
CA TYR A 57 -3.11 -4.33 -30.36
C TYR A 57 -4.27 -5.32 -30.13
N ARG A 58 -5.47 -4.81 -29.80
CA ARG A 58 -6.59 -5.65 -29.39
C ARG A 58 -7.01 -6.63 -30.48
N GLU A 59 -7.13 -6.16 -31.71
CA GLU A 59 -7.52 -7.01 -32.83
C GLU A 59 -6.50 -8.12 -33.06
N GLU A 60 -5.21 -7.80 -33.05
CA GLU A 60 -4.13 -8.80 -33.15
C GLU A 60 -4.24 -9.90 -32.06
N TRP A 61 -4.57 -9.49 -30.83
CA TRP A 61 -4.75 -10.44 -29.74
C TRP A 61 -6.03 -11.27 -29.92
N LEU A 62 -7.12 -10.71 -30.38
CA LEU A 62 -8.39 -11.42 -30.60
C LEU A 62 -8.26 -12.44 -31.74
N GLN A 63 -7.50 -12.13 -32.78
CA GLN A 63 -7.23 -13.07 -33.90
C GLN A 63 -6.49 -14.34 -33.49
N LYS A 64 -5.74 -14.31 -32.39
CA LYS A 64 -5.06 -15.49 -31.84
C LYS A 64 -6.03 -16.50 -31.21
N ILE A 65 -7.30 -16.13 -31.03
CA ILE A 65 -8.34 -17.00 -30.45
C ILE A 65 -9.20 -17.55 -31.59
N GLU A 66 -9.07 -18.83 -31.88
CA GLU A 66 -9.83 -19.52 -32.94
C GLU A 66 -11.29 -19.77 -32.55
N HIS A 67 -11.53 -20.14 -31.28
CA HIS A 67 -12.86 -20.50 -30.82
C HIS A 67 -13.75 -19.28 -30.59
N GLY A 68 -14.87 -19.17 -31.35
CA GLY A 68 -15.75 -18.00 -31.35
C GLY A 68 -16.32 -17.60 -29.97
N GLY A 69 -16.74 -18.56 -29.16
CA GLY A 69 -17.25 -18.27 -27.80
C GLY A 69 -16.18 -17.72 -26.85
N VAL A 70 -14.94 -18.19 -27.00
CA VAL A 70 -13.80 -17.68 -26.21
C VAL A 70 -13.43 -16.28 -26.66
N ARG A 71 -13.42 -16.05 -27.98
CA ARG A 71 -13.20 -14.71 -28.56
C ARG A 71 -14.24 -13.72 -28.05
N ARG A 72 -15.54 -14.10 -28.07
CA ARG A 72 -16.62 -13.25 -27.52
C ARG A 72 -16.41 -12.93 -26.04
N ARG A 73 -15.98 -13.90 -25.24
CA ARG A 73 -15.65 -13.68 -23.83
C ARG A 73 -14.46 -12.70 -23.66
N ALA A 74 -13.47 -12.77 -24.52
CA ALA A 74 -12.33 -11.84 -24.50
C ALA A 74 -12.80 -10.40 -24.84
N GLU A 75 -13.65 -10.23 -25.85
CA GLU A 75 -14.26 -8.95 -26.21
C GLU A 75 -14.99 -8.32 -25.03
N LEU A 76 -15.85 -9.09 -24.33
CA LEU A 76 -16.57 -8.61 -23.14
C LEU A 76 -15.62 -8.20 -22.00
N PHE A 77 -14.50 -8.90 -21.81
CA PHE A 77 -13.48 -8.48 -20.85
C PHE A 77 -12.78 -7.18 -21.27
N TYR A 78 -12.57 -6.96 -22.55
CA TYR A 78 -12.03 -5.70 -23.05
C TYR A 78 -13.03 -4.54 -22.90
N GLU A 79 -14.32 -4.76 -23.15
CA GLU A 79 -15.36 -3.75 -22.88
C GLU A 79 -15.37 -3.36 -21.39
N GLN A 80 -15.32 -4.36 -20.49
CA GLN A 80 -15.23 -4.12 -19.04
C GLN A 80 -13.95 -3.36 -18.67
N LEU A 81 -12.82 -3.71 -19.27
CA LEU A 81 -11.53 -3.04 -19.07
C LEU A 81 -11.61 -1.55 -19.41
N ASP A 82 -12.18 -1.24 -20.59
CA ASP A 82 -12.31 0.13 -21.09
C ASP A 82 -13.26 0.96 -20.23
N GLY A 83 -14.39 0.38 -19.82
CA GLY A 83 -15.34 1.02 -18.91
C GLY A 83 -14.68 1.40 -17.59
N LEU A 84 -13.95 0.46 -16.98
CA LEU A 84 -13.22 0.72 -15.72
C LEU A 84 -12.08 1.73 -15.88
N GLN A 85 -11.36 1.71 -17.00
CA GLN A 85 -10.37 2.73 -17.29
C GLN A 85 -10.99 4.12 -17.46
N GLY A 86 -12.17 4.19 -18.11
CA GLY A 86 -12.96 5.41 -18.24
C GLY A 86 -13.38 5.97 -16.88
N LEU A 87 -13.95 5.14 -16.01
CA LEU A 87 -14.33 5.52 -14.65
C LEU A 87 -13.13 6.00 -13.82
N ARG A 88 -12.01 5.28 -13.91
CA ARG A 88 -10.78 5.68 -13.21
C ARG A 88 -10.26 7.04 -13.68
N ARG A 89 -10.35 7.33 -14.98
CA ARG A 89 -9.98 8.64 -15.55
C ARG A 89 -10.87 9.76 -15.03
N LYS A 90 -12.16 9.52 -14.80
CA LYS A 90 -13.11 10.50 -14.23
C LYS A 90 -12.84 10.75 -12.74
N VAL A 91 -12.76 9.70 -11.92
CA VAL A 91 -12.61 9.83 -10.46
C VAL A 91 -11.25 10.39 -10.03
N ARG A 92 -10.19 10.11 -10.81
CA ARG A 92 -8.84 10.56 -10.45
C ARG A 92 -8.69 12.09 -10.28
N PRO A 93 -9.12 12.94 -11.21
CA PRO A 93 -9.04 14.39 -11.04
C PRO A 93 -9.90 14.89 -9.88
N GLU A 94 -11.09 14.32 -9.65
CA GLU A 94 -11.95 14.68 -8.53
C GLU A 94 -11.27 14.39 -7.18
N LEU A 95 -10.71 13.19 -7.02
CA LEU A 95 -9.92 12.81 -5.85
C LEU A 95 -8.76 13.78 -5.60
N LEU A 96 -8.05 14.17 -6.64
CA LEU A 96 -6.92 15.09 -6.52
C LEU A 96 -7.37 16.53 -6.23
N ALA A 97 -8.47 16.98 -6.79
CA ALA A 97 -9.04 18.28 -6.51
C ALA A 97 -9.46 18.38 -5.05
N GLU A 98 -10.19 17.37 -4.55
CA GLU A 98 -10.61 17.31 -3.15
C GLU A 98 -9.41 17.25 -2.21
N SER A 99 -8.41 16.41 -2.52
CA SER A 99 -7.19 16.30 -1.72
C SER A 99 -6.44 17.63 -1.57
N ARG A 100 -6.43 18.50 -2.60
CA ARG A 100 -5.73 19.79 -2.55
C ARG A 100 -6.30 20.76 -1.52
N LYS A 101 -7.56 20.61 -1.12
CA LYS A 101 -8.19 21.40 -0.06
C LYS A 101 -7.56 21.18 1.32
N HIS A 102 -6.85 20.05 1.50
CA HIS A 102 -6.24 19.67 2.78
C HIS A 102 -4.77 20.10 2.83
N LYS A 103 -4.39 20.85 3.87
CA LYS A 103 -3.00 21.34 4.09
C LYS A 103 -1.98 20.18 4.09
N ALA A 104 -2.35 19.02 4.62
CA ALA A 104 -1.51 17.83 4.67
C ALA A 104 -1.07 17.33 3.27
N THR A 105 -1.83 17.62 2.21
CA THR A 105 -1.48 17.19 0.84
C THR A 105 -0.14 17.79 0.39
N LYS A 106 0.09 19.08 0.61
CA LYS A 106 1.35 19.74 0.26
C LYS A 106 2.53 19.15 1.04
N LEU A 107 2.30 18.86 2.32
CA LEU A 107 3.30 18.31 3.22
C LEU A 107 3.70 16.88 2.83
N LEU A 108 2.72 15.99 2.69
CA LEU A 108 2.97 14.58 2.39
C LEU A 108 3.59 14.35 1.01
N ARG A 109 3.30 15.22 0.04
CA ARG A 109 3.90 15.15 -1.30
C ARG A 109 5.39 15.51 -1.35
N GLN A 110 5.94 16.10 -0.29
CA GLN A 110 7.38 16.34 -0.19
C GLN A 110 8.16 15.06 0.09
N ILE A 111 7.50 14.04 0.63
CA ILE A 111 8.14 12.75 0.93
C ILE A 111 8.37 12.02 -0.42
N PRO A 112 9.62 11.69 -0.78
CA PRO A 112 9.91 10.94 -1.99
C PRO A 112 9.08 9.64 -2.05
N CYS A 113 8.57 9.31 -3.24
CA CYS A 113 7.70 8.15 -3.48
C CYS A 113 6.27 8.23 -2.91
N ILE A 114 5.90 9.33 -2.24
CA ILE A 114 4.50 9.64 -1.91
C ILE A 114 3.96 10.65 -2.91
N GLY A 115 3.52 10.14 -4.06
CA GLY A 115 2.86 10.94 -5.09
C GLY A 115 1.44 11.37 -4.71
N PRO A 116 0.79 12.17 -5.57
CA PRO A 116 -0.50 12.80 -5.24
C PRO A 116 -1.61 11.81 -4.87
N ILE A 117 -1.72 10.68 -5.54
CA ILE A 117 -2.72 9.65 -5.23
C ILE A 117 -2.45 9.01 -3.85
N ARG A 118 -1.19 8.67 -3.56
CA ARG A 118 -0.84 8.10 -2.26
C ARG A 118 -1.10 9.09 -1.13
N ALA A 119 -0.77 10.36 -1.32
CA ALA A 119 -1.05 11.42 -0.35
C ALA A 119 -2.56 11.55 -0.08
N ALA A 120 -3.39 11.62 -1.14
CA ALA A 120 -4.84 11.68 -1.02
C ALA A 120 -5.40 10.47 -0.25
N CYS A 121 -4.97 9.26 -0.60
CA CYS A 121 -5.42 8.03 0.07
C CYS A 121 -4.94 7.97 1.53
N LEU A 122 -3.71 8.41 1.84
CA LEU A 122 -3.22 8.48 3.22
C LEU A 122 -4.06 9.42 4.07
N ILE A 123 -4.38 10.62 3.56
CA ILE A 123 -5.24 11.58 4.26
C ILE A 123 -6.62 10.97 4.50
N ALA A 124 -7.22 10.37 3.49
CA ALA A 124 -8.53 9.72 3.57
C ALA A 124 -8.57 8.58 4.62
N LEU A 125 -7.51 7.77 4.70
CA LEU A 125 -7.44 6.60 5.58
C LEU A 125 -7.00 6.96 7.01
N MET A 126 -6.04 7.85 7.16
CA MET A 126 -5.52 8.26 8.47
C MET A 126 -6.39 9.32 9.12
N GLN A 127 -6.96 10.24 8.31
CA GLN A 127 -7.74 11.43 8.70
C GLN A 127 -6.91 12.46 9.48
N THR A 128 -6.27 12.03 10.56
CA THR A 128 -5.35 12.83 11.37
C THR A 128 -4.15 12.00 11.83
N PRO A 129 -2.95 12.58 11.88
CA PRO A 129 -1.78 11.87 12.37
C PRO A 129 -1.84 11.61 13.89
N HIS A 130 -2.62 12.40 14.63
CA HIS A 130 -2.78 12.29 16.07
C HIS A 130 -3.55 11.05 16.52
N ARG A 131 -4.22 10.36 15.60
CA ARG A 131 -4.82 9.04 15.81
C ARG A 131 -3.80 8.00 16.28
N PHE A 132 -2.55 8.14 15.89
CA PHE A 132 -1.48 7.20 16.23
C PHE A 132 -0.52 7.84 17.24
N ARG A 133 -0.46 7.32 18.47
CA ARG A 133 0.46 7.82 19.52
C ARG A 133 1.93 7.63 19.11
N SER A 134 2.25 6.50 18.48
CA SER A 134 3.62 6.12 18.10
C SER A 134 3.70 5.53 16.70
N LYS A 135 4.93 5.48 16.15
CA LYS A 135 5.23 4.80 14.89
C LYS A 135 4.87 3.30 14.94
N ARG A 136 5.05 2.64 16.09
CA ARG A 136 4.71 1.22 16.26
C ARG A 136 3.21 0.99 16.09
N GLN A 137 2.37 1.86 16.64
CA GLN A 137 0.91 1.77 16.49
C GLN A 137 0.49 1.94 15.02
N LEU A 138 1.11 2.87 14.27
CA LEU A 138 0.88 3.01 12.82
C LEU A 138 1.34 1.75 12.07
N TRP A 139 2.49 1.17 12.41
CA TRP A 139 2.97 -0.06 11.78
C TRP A 139 2.01 -1.23 12.02
N THR A 140 1.53 -1.42 13.24
CA THR A 140 0.54 -2.45 13.56
C THR A 140 -0.74 -2.25 12.76
N TYR A 141 -1.28 -1.02 12.75
CA TYR A 141 -2.49 -0.70 12.00
C TYR A 141 -2.33 -0.89 10.48
N SER A 142 -1.15 -0.62 9.94
CA SER A 142 -0.85 -0.79 8.50
C SER A 142 -0.26 -2.17 8.13
N GLY A 143 -0.26 -3.13 9.06
CA GLY A 143 0.26 -4.48 8.81
C GLY A 143 1.77 -4.55 8.52
N LEU A 144 2.51 -3.55 8.98
CA LEU A 144 3.97 -3.51 8.95
C LEU A 144 4.57 -3.89 10.30
N GLY A 145 3.76 -3.98 11.35
CA GLY A 145 4.16 -4.41 12.70
C GLY A 145 4.36 -5.92 12.77
N ILE A 146 5.26 -6.33 13.63
CA ILE A 146 5.45 -7.74 13.99
C ILE A 146 4.42 -8.07 15.06
N GLU A 147 3.75 -9.19 14.91
CA GLU A 147 2.85 -9.75 15.91
C GLU A 147 3.60 -10.80 16.73
N THR A 148 3.64 -10.57 18.03
CA THR A 148 4.15 -11.55 18.99
C THR A 148 2.98 -12.27 19.64
N HIS A 149 3.00 -13.59 19.58
CA HIS A 149 2.08 -14.43 20.34
C HIS A 149 2.84 -15.12 21.46
N ASP A 150 2.62 -14.64 22.64
CA ASP A 150 3.14 -15.25 23.84
C ASP A 150 1.98 -15.43 24.83
N SER A 151 1.53 -16.66 24.97
CA SER A 151 0.44 -17.01 25.88
C SER A 151 0.94 -17.31 27.30
N ALA A 152 2.25 -17.38 27.52
CA ALA A 152 2.85 -17.76 28.80
C ALA A 152 3.95 -16.79 29.23
N GLN A 153 3.58 -15.52 29.41
CA GLN A 153 4.54 -14.51 29.89
C GLN A 153 4.91 -14.71 31.38
N TYR A 154 4.09 -15.42 32.13
CA TYR A 154 4.29 -15.64 33.55
C TYR A 154 4.15 -17.11 33.92
N ARG A 155 4.96 -17.60 34.86
CA ARG A 155 4.87 -18.90 35.49
C ARG A 155 4.83 -18.70 36.99
N TYR A 156 4.11 -19.59 37.69
CA TYR A 156 4.26 -19.76 39.12
C TYR A 156 5.52 -20.56 39.42
N VAL A 157 6.45 -19.95 40.14
CA VAL A 157 7.67 -20.61 40.66
C VAL A 157 7.70 -20.28 42.14
N ASP A 158 7.72 -21.33 42.99
CA ASP A 158 7.75 -21.19 44.44
C ASP A 158 6.65 -20.27 45.02
N GLY A 159 5.44 -20.39 44.47
CA GLY A 159 4.28 -19.58 44.89
C GLY A 159 4.25 -18.13 44.41
N GLN A 160 5.26 -17.71 43.62
CA GLN A 160 5.36 -16.35 43.07
C GLN A 160 5.21 -16.35 41.56
N LEU A 161 4.54 -15.32 41.02
CA LEU A 161 4.35 -15.11 39.58
C LEU A 161 5.64 -14.53 38.99
N GLN A 162 6.41 -15.36 38.30
CA GLN A 162 7.66 -14.93 37.64
C GLN A 162 7.49 -14.83 36.15
N ARG A 163 8.04 -13.78 35.55
CA ARG A 163 8.06 -13.60 34.09
C ARG A 163 8.89 -14.70 33.42
N SER A 164 8.30 -15.34 32.42
CA SER A 164 8.99 -16.35 31.63
C SER A 164 10.21 -15.74 30.89
N LYS A 165 11.37 -16.38 31.03
CA LYS A 165 12.60 -16.01 30.27
C LYS A 165 12.62 -16.58 28.84
N LYS A 166 11.57 -17.31 28.40
CA LYS A 166 11.53 -17.84 27.03
C LYS A 166 11.48 -16.69 26.01
N PRO A 167 12.22 -16.78 24.89
CA PRO A 167 12.14 -15.79 23.82
C PRO A 167 10.72 -15.76 23.25
N GLN A 168 10.21 -14.57 22.99
CA GLN A 168 8.87 -14.37 22.42
C GLN A 168 8.78 -15.05 21.05
N GLN A 169 7.76 -15.88 20.85
CA GLN A 169 7.50 -16.45 19.54
C GLN A 169 6.92 -15.39 18.60
N LEU A 170 7.63 -15.15 17.50
CA LEU A 170 7.22 -14.23 16.45
C LEU A 170 6.33 -14.99 15.44
N ARG A 171 5.08 -14.56 15.27
CA ARG A 171 4.17 -15.09 14.23
C ARG A 171 4.27 -14.39 12.89
N GLY A 172 5.20 -13.46 12.73
CA GLY A 172 5.36 -12.67 11.52
C GLY A 172 4.62 -11.33 11.58
N LEU A 173 4.11 -10.87 10.45
CA LEU A 173 3.42 -9.57 10.37
C LEU A 173 1.96 -9.70 10.80
N ASN A 174 1.45 -8.66 11.50
CA ASN A 174 0.05 -8.57 11.87
C ASN A 174 -0.87 -8.74 10.64
N GLN A 175 -1.77 -9.71 10.68
CA GLN A 175 -2.73 -9.99 9.62
C GLN A 175 -4.03 -9.17 9.78
N ASN A 176 -4.40 -8.79 11.00
CA ASN A 176 -5.55 -7.93 11.26
C ASN A 176 -5.17 -6.45 11.12
N HIS A 177 -5.14 -5.94 9.89
CA HIS A 177 -4.64 -4.62 9.57
C HIS A 177 -5.41 -3.94 8.44
N ASN A 178 -5.17 -2.65 8.23
CA ASN A 178 -5.67 -1.92 7.08
C ASN A 178 -4.85 -2.25 5.83
N HIS A 179 -5.40 -3.09 4.95
CA HIS A 179 -4.75 -3.55 3.71
C HIS A 179 -4.39 -2.40 2.77
N GLU A 180 -5.22 -1.35 2.70
CA GLU A 180 -4.96 -0.21 1.80
C GLU A 180 -3.73 0.58 2.25
N MET A 181 -3.60 0.83 3.55
CA MET A 181 -2.41 1.49 4.09
C MET A 181 -1.16 0.65 3.89
N LYS A 182 -1.25 -0.67 4.10
CA LYS A 182 -0.15 -1.59 3.80
C LYS A 182 0.29 -1.47 2.34
N ASN A 183 -0.66 -1.49 1.41
CA ASN A 183 -0.38 -1.38 -0.02
C ASN A 183 0.25 -0.03 -0.39
N ILE A 184 -0.18 1.07 0.23
CA ILE A 184 0.41 2.39 0.01
C ILE A 184 1.88 2.41 0.42
N PHE A 185 2.20 1.97 1.64
CA PHE A 185 3.58 2.00 2.15
C PHE A 185 4.48 0.97 1.45
N LYS A 186 3.98 -0.24 1.19
CA LYS A 186 4.73 -1.23 0.38
C LYS A 186 5.00 -0.72 -1.03
N GLY A 187 3.99 -0.17 -1.70
CA GLY A 187 4.14 0.39 -3.04
C GLY A 187 5.08 1.61 -3.07
N ALA A 188 5.10 2.43 -2.01
CA ALA A 188 6.07 3.51 -1.86
C ALA A 188 7.49 2.95 -1.71
N ALA A 189 7.69 1.95 -0.85
CA ALA A 189 8.99 1.31 -0.64
C ALA A 189 9.50 0.59 -1.90
N THR A 190 8.63 -0.12 -2.62
CA THR A 190 9.01 -0.74 -3.91
C THR A 190 9.46 0.32 -4.92
N ARG A 191 8.75 1.43 -5.05
CA ARG A 191 9.16 2.51 -5.94
C ARG A 191 10.47 3.14 -5.50
N ALA A 192 10.64 3.35 -4.19
CA ALA A 192 11.84 3.91 -3.60
C ALA A 192 13.07 3.00 -3.79
N SER A 193 12.92 1.69 -3.66
CA SER A 193 14.00 0.73 -3.85
C SER A 193 14.50 0.61 -5.29
N CYS A 194 13.73 1.06 -6.29
CA CYS A 194 14.11 1.04 -7.72
C CYS A 194 14.43 2.44 -8.26
N GLY A 195 14.16 3.51 -7.49
CA GLY A 195 14.36 4.89 -7.92
C GLY A 195 15.76 5.43 -7.63
N VAL A 196 15.89 6.76 -7.65
CA VAL A 196 17.09 7.50 -7.24
C VAL A 196 16.72 8.35 -6.02
N GLY A 197 17.66 8.58 -5.11
CA GLY A 197 17.51 9.48 -3.97
C GLY A 197 17.65 8.79 -2.61
N PRO A 198 17.42 9.52 -1.52
CA PRO A 198 17.83 9.14 -0.17
C PRO A 198 17.22 7.82 0.34
N PHE A 199 16.02 7.48 -0.09
CA PHE A 199 15.40 6.19 0.24
C PHE A 199 16.05 5.01 -0.49
N ARG A 200 16.56 5.23 -1.70
CA ARG A 200 17.33 4.21 -2.41
C ARG A 200 18.66 3.94 -1.71
N GLU A 201 19.36 4.99 -1.32
CA GLU A 201 20.61 4.91 -0.56
C GLU A 201 20.42 4.17 0.76
N PHE A 202 19.35 4.51 1.50
CA PHE A 202 18.98 3.78 2.71
C PHE A 202 18.71 2.29 2.44
N TYR A 203 17.99 1.96 1.34
CA TYR A 203 17.72 0.58 0.97
C TYR A 203 19.00 -0.19 0.62
N VAL A 204 19.90 0.41 -0.17
CA VAL A 204 21.19 -0.21 -0.53
C VAL A 204 22.04 -0.44 0.73
N GLY A 205 22.13 0.54 1.62
CA GLY A 205 22.86 0.37 2.88
C GLY A 205 22.31 -0.74 3.78
N LEU A 206 21.03 -1.11 3.67
CA LEU A 206 20.49 -2.30 4.34
C LEU A 206 20.93 -3.61 3.66
N LEU A 207 21.03 -3.62 2.33
CA LEU A 207 21.52 -4.79 1.58
C LEU A 207 23.01 -5.02 1.86
N ASP A 208 23.81 -3.95 1.90
CA ASP A 208 25.25 -4.01 2.19
C ASP A 208 25.54 -4.56 3.60
N LYS A 209 24.61 -4.37 4.54
CA LYS A 209 24.60 -4.99 5.87
C LYS A 209 24.12 -6.45 5.88
N GLY A 210 23.95 -7.07 4.71
CA GLY A 210 23.52 -8.47 4.57
C GLY A 210 22.02 -8.72 4.73
N MET A 211 21.18 -7.68 4.76
CA MET A 211 19.74 -7.87 4.89
C MET A 211 19.13 -8.40 3.58
N LYS A 212 18.28 -9.42 3.67
CA LYS A 212 17.56 -9.96 2.50
C LYS A 212 16.69 -8.87 1.84
N PRO A 213 16.60 -8.81 0.48
CA PRO A 213 15.90 -7.73 -0.23
C PRO A 213 14.44 -7.50 0.21
N GLU A 214 13.74 -8.55 0.59
CA GLU A 214 12.36 -8.46 1.06
C GLU A 214 12.26 -7.79 2.43
N MET A 215 13.17 -8.15 3.34
CA MET A 215 13.27 -7.55 4.67
C MET A 215 13.74 -6.10 4.60
N ALA A 216 14.68 -5.78 3.71
CA ALA A 216 15.13 -4.42 3.45
C ALA A 216 13.97 -3.54 2.93
N ARG A 217 13.15 -4.05 1.99
CA ARG A 217 11.93 -3.35 1.53
C ARG A 217 10.90 -3.15 2.64
N LEU A 218 10.71 -4.14 3.51
CA LEU A 218 9.83 -4.01 4.66
C LEU A 218 10.31 -2.95 5.64
N THR A 219 11.62 -2.95 5.93
CA THR A 219 12.28 -1.94 6.78
C THR A 219 12.13 -0.54 6.18
N LEU A 220 12.34 -0.41 4.87
CA LEU A 220 12.10 0.84 4.15
C LEU A 220 10.62 1.29 4.24
N ALA A 221 9.66 0.37 4.09
CA ALA A 221 8.24 0.70 4.24
C ALA A 221 7.90 1.22 5.64
N ARG A 222 8.47 0.61 6.69
CA ARG A 222 8.37 1.08 8.08
C ARG A 222 8.98 2.46 8.26
N LYS A 223 10.14 2.71 7.66
CA LYS A 223 10.82 4.01 7.73
C LYS A 223 9.97 5.09 7.05
N ILE A 224 9.46 4.84 5.85
CA ILE A 224 8.55 5.76 5.14
C ILE A 224 7.31 6.06 5.98
N ALA A 225 6.68 5.04 6.57
CA ALA A 225 5.51 5.22 7.43
C ALA A 225 5.83 6.07 8.68
N ALA A 226 6.98 5.84 9.32
CA ALA A 226 7.42 6.62 10.47
C ALA A 226 7.68 8.08 10.12
N ILE A 227 8.38 8.35 9.01
CA ILE A 227 8.62 9.70 8.49
C ILE A 227 7.29 10.39 8.17
N THR A 228 6.38 9.70 7.47
CA THR A 228 5.04 10.23 7.16
C THR A 228 4.31 10.68 8.42
N LEU A 229 4.33 9.87 9.48
CA LEU A 229 3.68 10.21 10.75
C LEU A 229 4.33 11.41 11.43
N THR A 230 5.66 11.43 11.49
CA THR A 230 6.44 12.49 12.16
C THR A 230 6.23 13.83 11.46
N LEU A 231 6.42 13.88 10.14
CA LEU A 231 6.26 15.10 9.37
C LEU A 231 4.83 15.65 9.46
N TRP A 232 3.84 14.77 9.36
CA TRP A 232 2.45 15.19 9.45
C TRP A 232 2.07 15.70 10.85
N LYS A 233 2.60 15.11 11.94
CA LYS A 233 2.38 15.59 13.30
C LYS A 233 3.02 16.94 13.57
N ARG A 234 4.25 17.14 13.08
CA ARG A 234 5.02 18.35 13.35
C ARG A 234 4.77 19.48 12.37
N GLY A 235 4.20 19.17 11.19
CA GLY A 235 4.05 20.14 10.11
C GLY A 235 5.37 20.52 9.44
N GLU A 236 6.42 19.72 9.65
CA GLU A 236 7.77 19.96 9.16
C GLU A 236 7.95 19.50 7.72
N ARG A 237 8.95 20.06 7.03
CA ARG A 237 9.34 19.61 5.69
C ARG A 237 10.16 18.32 5.74
N PHE A 238 10.14 17.57 4.62
CA PHE A 238 10.97 16.39 4.51
C PHE A 238 12.47 16.77 4.49
N ASP A 239 13.22 16.15 5.39
CA ASP A 239 14.67 16.25 5.46
C ASP A 239 15.28 14.85 5.27
N PRO A 240 16.21 14.66 4.30
CA PRO A 240 16.94 13.40 4.12
C PRO A 240 17.71 12.93 5.36
N GLU A 241 18.18 13.85 6.21
CA GLU A 241 18.88 13.51 7.44
C GLU A 241 18.04 12.63 8.40
N LEU A 242 16.72 12.73 8.33
CA LEU A 242 15.81 11.83 9.06
C LEU A 242 16.04 10.34 8.75
N LEU A 243 16.71 10.02 7.64
CA LEU A 243 17.07 8.66 7.29
C LEU A 243 18.33 8.19 8.03
N LYS A 244 19.26 9.08 8.31
CA LYS A 244 20.52 8.76 9.00
C LYS A 244 20.33 8.49 10.50
N THR A 245 19.43 9.21 11.14
CA THR A 245 19.26 9.23 12.62
C THR A 245 18.73 7.91 13.23
N GLN A 246 18.56 6.83 12.48
CA GLN A 246 18.04 5.54 12.99
C GLN A 246 18.84 4.33 12.48
N ALA A 247 20.11 4.52 12.15
CA ALA A 247 21.02 3.41 11.81
C ALA A 247 21.75 2.85 13.05
N ALA A 248 21.32 3.24 14.24
CA ALA A 248 21.80 2.71 15.52
C ALA A 248 20.77 1.81 16.17
#